data_1602083a040d5ff8da3700ab6531e5a7
#
_entry.id   1602083a040d5ff8da3700ab6531e5a7
#
_cell.length_a   1.000
_cell.length_b   1.000
_cell.length_c   1.000
_cell.angle_alpha   90.00
_cell.angle_beta   90.00
_cell.angle_gamma   90.00
#
_symmetry.space_group_name_H-M   'P 1'
#
loop_
_entity.id
_entity.type
_entity.pdbx_description
1 polymer ?
#
loop_
_entity_poly.entity_id
_entity_poly.type
_entity_poly.pdbx_seq_one_letter_code
_entity_poly.pdbx_strand_id
1 'polypeptide(L)'
;MKNFVSVSDVSDINSLVEKALSYKANPFKDKLLGINKRIGLLFLNPSLRTRLSTQAAAQNLGMEAIVFNVDKEGWALEFEEGAIMNGNTVEHVKDAAPILGNYFDILSIRTFPSLKNRENDYSEMYMTQFIKYAGIPVISLESATLHPLQSLTDIITIKEHLNSSPSALKSEPKIVLTWAPHIKPLPQCVANSFAEWINAWGEAEFVITHPEDYDLAEKFTKGVKITYNQDEALKDADFVYVKNWSTYNDYGKICSNDSGWMLNEDKMKLTNNAKVMHCLPVRRNVELSDKILDGPNSLVTQEASNRVWAAQAVISTILTSRK
;
A
#
# COMPACT_ATOMS: atom_id res chain seq x y z
N MET A 1 13.37 13.18 3.32
CA MET A 1 13.02 11.82 2.84
C MET A 1 13.91 11.48 1.65
N LYS A 2 14.71 10.41 1.73
CA LYS A 2 15.59 9.95 0.64
C LYS A 2 14.87 8.93 -0.24
N ASN A 3 14.26 7.93 0.36
CA ASN A 3 13.41 6.92 -0.29
C ASN A 3 12.04 6.91 0.38
N PHE A 4 11.10 6.16 -0.21
CA PHE A 4 9.80 5.89 0.40
C PHE A 4 9.42 4.43 0.13
N VAL A 5 9.79 3.53 1.02
CA VAL A 5 9.58 2.08 0.89
C VAL A 5 8.87 1.44 2.09
N SER A 6 8.86 2.12 3.23
CA SER A 6 8.14 1.70 4.44
C SER A 6 7.78 2.91 5.29
N VAL A 7 7.07 2.70 6.40
CA VAL A 7 6.74 3.76 7.36
C VAL A 7 8.00 4.36 8.00
N SER A 8 9.08 3.60 8.11
CA SER A 8 10.34 4.06 8.71
C SER A 8 11.05 5.17 7.93
N ASP A 9 10.68 5.38 6.67
CA ASP A 9 11.18 6.49 5.85
C ASP A 9 10.49 7.83 6.17
N VAL A 10 9.45 7.80 7.00
CA VAL A 10 8.60 8.96 7.32
C VAL A 10 8.87 9.40 8.76
N SER A 11 9.40 10.60 8.93
CA SER A 11 9.67 11.16 10.25
C SER A 11 8.42 11.67 10.99
N ASP A 12 7.40 12.07 10.23
CA ASP A 12 6.13 12.60 10.76
C ASP A 12 5.00 12.25 9.79
N ILE A 13 4.17 11.28 10.20
CA ILE A 13 3.03 10.80 9.39
C ILE A 13 1.98 11.89 9.25
N ASN A 14 1.67 12.61 10.32
CA ASN A 14 0.65 13.66 10.30
C ASN A 14 1.03 14.80 9.35
N SER A 15 2.27 15.25 9.40
CA SER A 15 2.77 16.27 8.48
C SER A 15 2.65 15.84 7.01
N LEU A 16 2.89 14.55 6.72
CA LEU A 16 2.76 14.02 5.36
C LEU A 16 1.28 13.90 4.95
N VAL A 17 0.38 13.53 5.85
CA VAL A 17 -1.07 13.49 5.66
C VAL A 17 -1.63 14.89 5.38
N GLU A 18 -1.29 15.88 6.21
CA GLU A 18 -1.71 17.27 6.01
C GLU A 18 -1.21 17.83 4.66
N LYS A 19 0.01 17.48 4.27
CA LYS A 19 0.54 17.83 2.96
C LYS A 19 -0.27 17.22 1.83
N ALA A 20 -0.70 15.97 1.95
CA ALA A 20 -1.56 15.30 0.96
C ALA A 20 -2.94 15.98 0.89
N LEU A 21 -3.57 16.27 2.02
CA LEU A 21 -4.85 17.00 2.09
C LEU A 21 -4.74 18.39 1.48
N SER A 22 -3.62 19.08 1.68
CA SER A 22 -3.37 20.39 1.07
C SER A 22 -3.23 20.31 -0.45
N TYR A 23 -2.72 19.21 -1.01
CA TYR A 23 -2.74 18.96 -2.46
C TYR A 23 -4.13 18.61 -2.96
N LYS A 24 -4.91 17.89 -2.19
CA LYS A 24 -6.32 17.61 -2.53
C LYS A 24 -7.11 18.91 -2.68
N ALA A 25 -6.88 19.88 -1.78
CA ALA A 25 -7.51 21.20 -1.84
C ALA A 25 -6.97 22.08 -2.98
N ASN A 26 -5.68 21.98 -3.31
CA ASN A 26 -5.05 22.74 -4.39
C ASN A 26 -4.02 21.89 -5.14
N PRO A 27 -4.46 21.08 -6.13
CA PRO A 27 -3.63 20.09 -6.82
C PRO A 27 -2.37 20.64 -7.48
N PHE A 28 -2.43 21.84 -7.99
CA PHE A 28 -1.37 22.44 -8.83
C PHE A 28 -0.53 23.50 -8.11
N LYS A 29 -0.66 23.66 -6.77
CA LYS A 29 0.06 24.70 -6.02
C LYS A 29 1.57 24.67 -6.20
N ASP A 30 2.14 23.47 -6.40
CA ASP A 30 3.58 23.25 -6.57
C ASP A 30 3.93 22.72 -7.99
N LYS A 31 3.15 23.11 -9.01
CA LYS A 31 3.32 22.63 -10.40
C LYS A 31 4.71 22.91 -10.98
N LEU A 32 5.41 23.89 -10.47
CA LEU A 32 6.76 24.23 -10.93
C LEU A 32 7.87 23.38 -10.29
N LEU A 33 7.56 22.60 -9.25
CA LEU A 33 8.56 21.84 -8.49
C LEU A 33 9.24 20.74 -9.31
N GLY A 34 8.48 20.13 -10.23
CA GLY A 34 8.93 19.04 -11.09
C GLY A 34 9.31 19.43 -12.51
N ILE A 35 9.35 20.73 -12.85
CA ILE A 35 9.75 21.17 -14.20
C ILE A 35 11.15 20.66 -14.53
N ASN A 36 11.31 20.10 -15.73
CA ASN A 36 12.53 19.48 -16.25
C ASN A 36 13.01 18.26 -15.45
N LYS A 37 12.11 17.63 -14.67
CA LYS A 37 12.39 16.42 -13.92
C LYS A 37 11.55 15.26 -14.44
N ARG A 38 12.12 14.06 -14.37
CA ARG A 38 11.50 12.82 -14.82
C ARG A 38 11.33 11.84 -13.67
N ILE A 39 10.19 11.17 -13.65
CA ILE A 39 9.94 10.03 -12.77
C ILE A 39 9.72 8.77 -13.62
N GLY A 40 10.52 7.74 -13.35
CA GLY A 40 10.32 6.41 -13.93
C GLY A 40 9.34 5.60 -13.09
N LEU A 41 8.30 5.04 -13.72
CA LEU A 41 7.34 4.16 -13.08
C LEU A 41 7.54 2.75 -13.64
N LEU A 42 8.33 1.93 -12.96
CA LEU A 42 8.69 0.58 -13.36
C LEU A 42 7.71 -0.44 -12.79
N PHE A 43 7.09 -1.21 -13.66
CA PHE A 43 6.14 -2.26 -13.30
C PHE A 43 6.71 -3.63 -13.68
N LEU A 44 7.07 -4.45 -12.69
CA LEU A 44 7.33 -5.87 -12.87
C LEU A 44 6.02 -6.67 -12.86
N ASN A 45 4.94 -6.06 -12.37
CA ASN A 45 3.59 -6.62 -12.37
C ASN A 45 2.56 -5.56 -12.74
N PRO A 46 1.50 -5.90 -13.48
CA PRO A 46 0.51 -4.93 -13.93
C PRO A 46 -0.27 -4.29 -12.76
N SER A 47 -0.59 -3.01 -12.90
CA SER A 47 -1.49 -2.29 -12.00
C SER A 47 -2.21 -1.17 -12.75
N LEU A 48 -3.51 -1.04 -12.52
CA LEU A 48 -4.31 0.04 -13.08
C LEU A 48 -4.23 1.31 -12.20
N ARG A 49 -4.67 1.20 -10.95
CA ARG A 49 -4.82 2.36 -10.05
C ARG A 49 -3.48 2.98 -9.68
N THR A 50 -2.51 2.17 -9.27
CA THR A 50 -1.17 2.65 -8.90
C THR A 50 -0.51 3.39 -10.06
N ARG A 51 -0.63 2.85 -11.27
CA ARG A 51 -0.12 3.48 -12.48
C ARG A 51 -0.72 4.87 -12.69
N LEU A 52 -2.06 4.94 -12.79
CA LEU A 52 -2.77 6.18 -13.10
C LEU A 52 -2.64 7.23 -12.00
N SER A 53 -2.77 6.84 -10.73
CA SER A 53 -2.67 7.79 -9.61
C SER A 53 -1.28 8.40 -9.48
N THR A 54 -0.22 7.60 -9.67
CA THR A 54 1.16 8.13 -9.57
C THR A 54 1.52 8.98 -10.78
N GLN A 55 1.03 8.64 -11.99
CA GLN A 55 1.18 9.51 -13.17
C GLN A 55 0.50 10.86 -12.95
N ALA A 56 -0.76 10.86 -12.48
CA ALA A 56 -1.50 12.09 -12.20
C ALA A 56 -0.77 12.95 -11.14
N ALA A 57 -0.28 12.34 -10.07
CA ALA A 57 0.47 13.02 -9.02
C ALA A 57 1.74 13.68 -9.56
N ALA A 58 2.51 12.98 -10.38
CA ALA A 58 3.71 13.52 -11.02
C ALA A 58 3.40 14.69 -11.96
N GLN A 59 2.36 14.56 -12.78
CA GLN A 59 1.90 15.60 -13.70
C GLN A 59 1.40 16.85 -12.96
N ASN A 60 0.72 16.69 -11.82
CA ASN A 60 0.29 17.81 -10.98
C ASN A 60 1.48 18.64 -10.45
N LEU A 61 2.63 18.00 -10.26
CA LEU A 61 3.89 18.65 -9.86
C LEU A 61 4.73 19.15 -11.04
N GLY A 62 4.28 18.93 -12.28
CA GLY A 62 4.98 19.34 -13.51
C GLY A 62 6.11 18.41 -13.95
N MET A 63 6.16 17.18 -13.41
CA MET A 63 7.12 16.16 -13.85
C MET A 63 6.66 15.44 -15.12
N GLU A 64 7.62 15.01 -15.92
CA GLU A 64 7.42 14.01 -16.96
C GLU A 64 7.37 12.61 -16.30
N ALA A 65 6.27 11.87 -16.46
CA ALA A 65 6.09 10.52 -15.94
C ALA A 65 6.22 9.50 -17.08
N ILE A 66 7.26 8.69 -17.04
CA ILE A 66 7.51 7.62 -18.01
C ILE A 66 7.18 6.29 -17.36
N VAL A 67 6.21 5.57 -17.95
CA VAL A 67 5.76 4.28 -17.45
C VAL A 67 6.33 3.17 -18.30
N PHE A 68 6.85 2.15 -17.63
CA PHE A 68 7.54 1.05 -18.27
C PHE A 68 7.15 -0.29 -17.62
N ASN A 69 6.65 -1.22 -18.44
CA ASN A 69 6.38 -2.60 -18.01
C ASN A 69 7.59 -3.47 -18.37
N VAL A 70 8.41 -3.78 -17.39
CA VAL A 70 9.71 -4.44 -17.60
C VAL A 70 9.58 -5.71 -18.43
N ASP A 71 8.64 -6.60 -18.07
CA ASP A 71 8.49 -7.91 -18.71
C ASP A 71 7.93 -7.86 -20.15
N LYS A 72 7.39 -6.71 -20.59
CA LYS A 72 6.69 -6.58 -21.89
C LYS A 72 7.35 -5.59 -22.85
N GLU A 73 7.95 -4.55 -22.30
CA GLU A 73 8.49 -3.42 -23.07
C GLU A 73 10.03 -3.39 -23.00
N GLY A 74 10.63 -4.25 -22.16
CA GLY A 74 12.07 -4.44 -22.02
C GLY A 74 12.46 -5.90 -22.12
N TRP A 75 13.37 -6.29 -21.27
CA TRP A 75 13.85 -7.66 -21.14
C TRP A 75 13.94 -8.07 -19.67
N ALA A 76 14.05 -9.39 -19.44
CA ALA A 76 14.13 -9.96 -18.11
C ALA A 76 15.44 -9.55 -17.42
N LEU A 77 15.31 -8.97 -16.23
CA LEU A 77 16.43 -8.59 -15.38
C LEU A 77 16.86 -9.75 -14.49
N GLU A 78 18.19 -9.86 -14.29
CA GLU A 78 18.80 -10.74 -13.32
C GLU A 78 19.05 -10.01 -11.99
N PHE A 79 18.72 -10.66 -10.88
CA PHE A 79 18.86 -10.09 -9.54
C PHE A 79 19.79 -10.90 -8.62
N GLU A 80 20.15 -12.13 -8.99
CA GLU A 80 20.98 -12.99 -8.16
C GLU A 80 22.46 -12.56 -8.23
N GLU A 81 23.08 -12.30 -7.07
CA GLU A 81 24.49 -11.95 -7.02
C GLU A 81 25.38 -13.14 -7.44
N GLY A 82 26.28 -12.89 -8.40
CA GLY A 82 27.16 -13.92 -8.93
C GLY A 82 26.50 -14.87 -9.92
N ALA A 83 25.28 -14.57 -10.39
CA ALA A 83 24.59 -15.37 -11.39
C ALA A 83 25.44 -15.54 -12.66
N ILE A 84 25.48 -16.76 -13.18
CA ILE A 84 26.02 -17.04 -14.52
C ILE A 84 24.88 -16.82 -15.51
N MET A 85 24.90 -15.68 -16.21
CA MET A 85 23.82 -15.25 -17.10
C MET A 85 23.79 -16.03 -18.44
N ASN A 86 23.64 -17.34 -18.36
CA ASN A 86 23.49 -18.25 -19.50
C ASN A 86 22.05 -18.76 -19.71
N GLY A 87 21.08 -18.16 -18.99
CA GLY A 87 19.65 -18.48 -19.06
C GLY A 87 18.84 -17.45 -19.84
N ASN A 88 17.62 -17.14 -19.34
CA ASN A 88 16.66 -16.27 -20.01
C ASN A 88 16.75 -14.80 -19.58
N THR A 89 17.54 -14.46 -18.56
CA THR A 89 17.78 -13.08 -18.12
C THR A 89 18.82 -12.43 -19.03
N VAL A 90 18.59 -11.16 -19.41
CA VAL A 90 19.37 -10.46 -20.44
C VAL A 90 20.35 -9.46 -19.85
N GLU A 91 19.95 -8.80 -18.76
CA GLU A 91 20.73 -7.74 -18.11
C GLU A 91 20.68 -7.88 -16.59
N HIS A 92 21.80 -7.67 -15.92
CA HIS A 92 21.82 -7.69 -14.46
C HIS A 92 21.37 -6.34 -13.89
N VAL A 93 20.63 -6.35 -12.77
CA VAL A 93 20.15 -5.11 -12.11
C VAL A 93 21.30 -4.16 -11.73
N LYS A 94 22.51 -4.69 -11.48
CA LYS A 94 23.71 -3.88 -11.21
C LYS A 94 24.11 -2.98 -12.37
N ASP A 95 23.75 -3.36 -13.59
CA ASP A 95 24.02 -2.59 -14.81
C ASP A 95 22.80 -1.73 -15.16
N ALA A 96 21.60 -2.29 -15.11
CA ALA A 96 20.35 -1.58 -15.45
C ALA A 96 20.02 -0.44 -14.50
N ALA A 97 20.13 -0.65 -13.18
CA ALA A 97 19.67 0.34 -12.21
C ALA A 97 20.45 1.66 -12.23
N PRO A 98 21.80 1.69 -12.35
CA PRO A 98 22.54 2.94 -12.51
C PRO A 98 22.19 3.69 -13.80
N ILE A 99 21.92 2.98 -14.89
CA ILE A 99 21.52 3.59 -16.18
C ILE A 99 20.14 4.24 -16.02
N LEU A 100 19.18 3.57 -15.37
CA LEU A 100 17.89 4.17 -15.04
C LEU A 100 18.05 5.40 -14.14
N GLY A 101 19.01 5.38 -13.21
CA GLY A 101 19.38 6.51 -12.38
C GLY A 101 19.90 7.73 -13.15
N ASN A 102 20.47 7.53 -14.36
CA ASN A 102 20.87 8.61 -15.24
C ASN A 102 19.70 9.18 -16.07
N TYR A 103 18.64 8.42 -16.27
CA TYR A 103 17.49 8.84 -17.05
C TYR A 103 16.40 9.52 -16.22
N PHE A 104 16.33 9.25 -14.93
CA PHE A 104 15.28 9.71 -14.04
C PHE A 104 15.82 10.47 -12.82
N ASP A 105 15.01 11.36 -12.27
CA ASP A 105 15.26 12.02 -10.98
C ASP A 105 14.71 11.20 -9.80
N ILE A 106 13.66 10.42 -10.02
CA ILE A 106 13.02 9.52 -9.08
C ILE A 106 12.67 8.23 -9.81
N LEU A 107 12.90 7.09 -9.16
CA LEU A 107 12.48 5.79 -9.66
C LEU A 107 11.38 5.22 -8.76
N SER A 108 10.24 4.88 -9.35
CA SER A 108 9.12 4.28 -8.62
C SER A 108 8.92 2.86 -9.13
N ILE A 109 8.90 1.89 -8.22
CA ILE A 109 8.99 0.48 -8.60
C ILE A 109 7.86 -0.31 -7.97
N ARG A 110 7.19 -1.11 -8.80
CA ARG A 110 6.23 -2.11 -8.37
C ARG A 110 6.82 -3.50 -8.59
N THR A 111 6.97 -4.23 -7.50
CA THR A 111 7.29 -5.65 -7.51
C THR A 111 6.12 -6.46 -6.93
N PHE A 112 6.24 -7.78 -6.89
CA PHE A 112 5.20 -8.63 -6.35
C PHE A 112 5.82 -9.93 -5.81
N PRO A 113 5.33 -10.52 -4.72
CA PRO A 113 5.88 -11.77 -4.22
C PRO A 113 5.57 -12.93 -5.15
N SER A 114 6.45 -13.92 -5.14
CA SER A 114 6.21 -15.19 -5.82
C SER A 114 5.14 -16.04 -5.15
N LEU A 115 4.93 -15.86 -3.86
CA LEU A 115 4.13 -16.69 -2.95
C LEU A 115 4.57 -18.16 -2.91
N LYS A 116 5.82 -18.44 -3.28
CA LYS A 116 6.41 -19.78 -3.31
C LYS A 116 7.54 -19.94 -2.30
N ASN A 117 8.35 -18.92 -2.13
CA ASN A 117 9.48 -18.91 -1.22
C ASN A 117 9.40 -17.68 -0.31
N ARG A 118 9.03 -17.90 0.95
CA ARG A 118 8.87 -16.83 1.93
C ARG A 118 10.16 -16.06 2.18
N GLU A 119 11.28 -16.75 2.29
CA GLU A 119 12.57 -16.12 2.58
C GLU A 119 12.97 -15.15 1.46
N ASN A 120 12.84 -15.58 0.21
CA ASN A 120 13.13 -14.74 -0.94
C ASN A 120 12.18 -13.53 -1.02
N ASP A 121 10.87 -13.74 -0.86
CA ASP A 121 9.89 -12.66 -0.92
C ASP A 121 10.10 -11.66 0.22
N TYR A 122 10.37 -12.14 1.44
CA TYR A 122 10.59 -11.31 2.63
C TYR A 122 11.99 -10.66 2.70
N SER A 123 12.92 -11.07 1.86
CA SER A 123 14.21 -10.37 1.67
C SER A 123 14.07 -9.05 0.92
N GLU A 124 12.92 -8.83 0.25
CA GLU A 124 12.67 -7.66 -0.60
C GLU A 124 13.79 -7.44 -1.64
N MET A 125 14.33 -8.52 -2.18
CA MET A 125 15.51 -8.52 -3.04
C MET A 125 15.41 -7.50 -4.17
N TYR A 126 14.29 -7.45 -4.89
CA TYR A 126 14.10 -6.52 -5.99
C TYR A 126 14.21 -5.06 -5.54
N MET A 127 13.45 -4.70 -4.51
CA MET A 127 13.43 -3.33 -3.99
C MET A 127 14.79 -2.92 -3.43
N THR A 128 15.40 -3.80 -2.65
CA THR A 128 16.71 -3.58 -2.01
C THR A 128 17.81 -3.32 -3.04
N GLN A 129 17.82 -4.07 -4.13
CA GLN A 129 18.86 -3.92 -5.17
C GLN A 129 18.67 -2.64 -5.98
N PHE A 130 17.44 -2.26 -6.32
CA PHE A 130 17.21 -0.96 -6.96
C PHE A 130 17.62 0.21 -6.05
N ILE A 131 17.31 0.16 -4.75
CA ILE A 131 17.77 1.17 -3.78
C ILE A 131 19.29 1.26 -3.73
N LYS A 132 19.97 0.09 -3.77
CA LYS A 132 21.42 -0.02 -3.70
C LYS A 132 22.12 0.56 -4.91
N TYR A 133 21.57 0.32 -6.12
CA TYR A 133 22.30 0.58 -7.36
C TYR A 133 21.80 1.78 -8.18
N ALA A 134 20.55 2.22 -8.02
CA ALA A 134 20.00 3.31 -8.86
C ALA A 134 20.64 4.69 -8.61
N GLY A 135 21.22 4.94 -7.43
CA GLY A 135 21.85 6.22 -7.12
C GLY A 135 20.89 7.42 -6.97
N ILE A 136 19.61 7.22 -7.19
CA ILE A 136 18.53 8.20 -7.09
C ILE A 136 17.46 7.72 -6.09
N PRO A 137 16.54 8.59 -5.60
CA PRO A 137 15.46 8.17 -4.74
C PRO A 137 14.57 7.09 -5.36
N VAL A 138 14.18 6.12 -4.52
CA VAL A 138 13.27 5.05 -4.88
C VAL A 138 11.97 5.17 -4.09
N ILE A 139 10.84 5.05 -4.79
CA ILE A 139 9.50 4.95 -4.22
C ILE A 139 8.95 3.54 -4.46
N SER A 140 8.53 2.85 -3.40
CA SER A 140 7.79 1.60 -3.53
C SER A 140 6.35 1.90 -3.95
N LEU A 141 5.98 1.43 -5.13
CA LEU A 141 4.60 1.44 -5.60
C LEU A 141 3.79 0.26 -5.03
N GLU A 142 4.44 -0.80 -4.72
CA GLU A 142 4.10 -2.02 -3.98
C GLU A 142 5.31 -2.95 -4.06
N SER A 143 5.59 -3.67 -2.98
CA SER A 143 6.66 -4.66 -2.94
C SER A 143 6.15 -6.03 -2.50
N ALA A 144 7.03 -6.97 -2.30
CA ALA A 144 6.66 -8.31 -1.87
C ALA A 144 5.96 -8.30 -0.50
N THR A 145 6.38 -7.44 0.42
CA THR A 145 5.89 -7.41 1.80
C THR A 145 5.18 -6.13 2.21
N LEU A 146 5.28 -5.05 1.43
CA LEU A 146 4.74 -3.73 1.79
C LEU A 146 4.06 -2.99 0.62
N HIS A 147 3.10 -2.12 0.96
CA HIS A 147 2.47 -1.18 0.04
C HIS A 147 2.30 0.21 0.70
N PRO A 148 3.41 0.93 0.96
CA PRO A 148 3.40 2.14 1.80
C PRO A 148 2.53 3.27 1.25
N LEU A 149 2.46 3.46 -0.09
CA LEU A 149 1.55 4.44 -0.70
C LEU A 149 0.08 4.13 -0.46
N GLN A 150 -0.30 2.85 -0.36
CA GLN A 150 -1.65 2.47 0.00
C GLN A 150 -1.93 2.84 1.45
N SER A 151 -1.07 2.47 2.38
CA SER A 151 -1.30 2.71 3.80
C SER A 151 -1.28 4.20 4.17
N LEU A 152 -0.45 5.00 3.50
CA LEU A 152 -0.55 6.46 3.59
C LEU A 152 -1.92 6.95 3.09
N THR A 153 -2.41 6.40 1.97
CA THR A 153 -3.74 6.70 1.43
C THR A 153 -4.85 6.37 2.42
N ASP A 154 -4.71 5.25 3.12
CA ASP A 154 -5.68 4.77 4.09
C ASP A 154 -5.78 5.75 5.28
N ILE A 155 -4.63 6.18 5.82
CA ILE A 155 -4.59 7.19 6.91
C ILE A 155 -5.15 8.54 6.43
N ILE A 156 -4.82 9.00 5.20
CA ILE A 156 -5.39 10.21 4.63
C ILE A 156 -6.92 10.12 4.60
N THR A 157 -7.47 8.98 4.21
CA THR A 157 -8.92 8.75 4.10
C THR A 157 -9.59 8.74 5.47
N ILE A 158 -8.98 8.09 6.45
CA ILE A 158 -9.44 8.08 7.84
C ILE A 158 -9.42 9.51 8.40
N LYS A 159 -8.29 10.22 8.27
CA LYS A 159 -8.14 11.59 8.79
C LYS A 159 -9.11 12.58 8.15
N GLU A 160 -9.31 12.47 6.84
CA GLU A 160 -10.30 13.30 6.13
C GLU A 160 -11.72 13.09 6.66
N HIS A 161 -12.09 11.83 6.94
CA HIS A 161 -13.40 11.52 7.52
C HIS A 161 -13.53 12.05 8.96
N LEU A 162 -12.50 11.89 9.79
CA LEU A 162 -12.44 12.41 11.16
C LEU A 162 -12.58 13.95 11.16
N ASN A 163 -11.89 14.64 10.27
CA ASN A 163 -11.96 16.10 10.16
C ASN A 163 -13.33 16.61 9.71
N SER A 164 -14.06 15.83 8.89
CA SER A 164 -15.41 16.20 8.41
C SER A 164 -16.52 15.92 9.42
N SER A 165 -16.27 15.14 10.47
CA SER A 165 -17.26 14.73 11.48
C SER A 165 -16.73 14.83 12.92
N PRO A 166 -16.21 15.99 13.36
CA PRO A 166 -15.47 16.09 14.63
C PRO A 166 -16.31 15.77 15.87
N SER A 167 -17.65 15.95 15.80
CA SER A 167 -18.56 15.74 16.93
C SER A 167 -19.09 14.30 17.04
N ALA A 168 -18.90 13.48 16.01
CA ALA A 168 -19.47 12.13 15.94
C ALA A 168 -18.50 11.02 16.36
N LEU A 169 -17.20 11.31 16.46
CA LEU A 169 -16.16 10.32 16.69
C LEU A 169 -15.40 10.59 17.98
N LYS A 170 -14.95 9.51 18.62
CA LYS A 170 -14.10 9.55 19.81
C LYS A 170 -12.76 10.22 19.46
N SER A 171 -12.07 10.74 20.46
CA SER A 171 -10.70 11.27 20.29
C SER A 171 -9.71 10.20 19.80
N GLU A 172 -10.02 8.93 20.02
CA GLU A 172 -9.25 7.76 19.61
C GLU A 172 -10.20 6.76 18.95
N PRO A 173 -10.30 6.75 17.58
CA PRO A 173 -11.21 5.87 16.87
C PRO A 173 -10.72 4.42 16.93
N LYS A 174 -11.63 3.47 16.96
CA LYS A 174 -11.31 2.04 16.84
C LYS A 174 -11.24 1.65 15.36
N ILE A 175 -10.08 1.19 14.93
CA ILE A 175 -9.80 0.69 13.58
C ILE A 175 -9.60 -0.80 13.62
N VAL A 176 -10.32 -1.53 12.76
CA VAL A 176 -10.21 -2.97 12.62
C VAL A 176 -9.70 -3.35 11.25
N LEU A 177 -8.57 -4.04 11.19
CA LEU A 177 -8.16 -4.79 9.99
C LEU A 177 -8.75 -6.19 10.07
N THR A 178 -9.68 -6.51 9.17
CA THR A 178 -10.27 -7.86 9.12
C THR A 178 -9.88 -8.61 7.87
N TRP A 179 -9.47 -9.87 8.06
CA TRP A 179 -9.35 -10.81 6.96
C TRP A 179 -10.71 -11.08 6.31
N ALA A 180 -10.71 -11.36 5.01
CA ALA A 180 -11.88 -11.81 4.27
C ALA A 180 -11.51 -12.92 3.28
N PRO A 181 -12.44 -13.84 2.94
CA PRO A 181 -12.16 -14.95 2.03
C PRO A 181 -11.85 -14.47 0.61
N HIS A 182 -11.08 -15.27 -0.13
CA HIS A 182 -10.76 -15.00 -1.52
C HIS A 182 -10.48 -16.31 -2.28
N ILE A 183 -10.73 -16.33 -3.59
CA ILE A 183 -10.59 -17.52 -4.44
C ILE A 183 -9.14 -17.87 -4.82
N LYS A 184 -8.20 -16.98 -4.52
CA LYS A 184 -6.75 -17.17 -4.76
C LYS A 184 -5.97 -16.67 -3.56
N PRO A 185 -4.79 -17.25 -3.28
CA PRO A 185 -3.90 -16.66 -2.28
C PRO A 185 -3.46 -15.27 -2.75
N LEU A 186 -3.57 -14.29 -1.87
CA LEU A 186 -3.11 -12.92 -2.12
C LEU A 186 -1.88 -12.60 -1.25
N PRO A 187 -1.03 -11.68 -1.70
CA PRO A 187 0.10 -11.21 -0.90
C PRO A 187 -0.32 -10.60 0.43
N GLN A 188 0.57 -10.66 1.39
CA GLN A 188 0.41 -10.02 2.70
C GLN A 188 0.75 -8.53 2.68
N CYS A 189 1.32 -8.01 1.61
CA CYS A 189 1.93 -6.68 1.53
C CYS A 189 0.99 -5.54 1.96
N VAL A 190 -0.29 -5.58 1.58
CA VAL A 190 -1.25 -4.55 1.98
C VAL A 190 -1.58 -4.66 3.46
N ALA A 191 -1.86 -5.86 3.96
CA ALA A 191 -2.19 -6.09 5.38
C ALA A 191 -1.00 -5.77 6.29
N ASN A 192 0.21 -6.20 5.92
CA ASN A 192 1.44 -5.87 6.63
C ASN A 192 1.65 -4.36 6.70
N SER A 193 1.53 -3.69 5.55
CA SER A 193 1.76 -2.25 5.47
C SER A 193 0.70 -1.46 6.24
N PHE A 194 -0.58 -1.85 6.14
CA PHE A 194 -1.64 -1.25 6.94
C PHE A 194 -1.35 -1.39 8.44
N ALA A 195 -0.96 -2.60 8.87
CA ALA A 195 -0.65 -2.88 10.27
C ALA A 195 0.50 -2.00 10.80
N GLU A 196 1.64 -1.94 10.08
CA GLU A 196 2.77 -1.12 10.53
C GLU A 196 2.46 0.38 10.53
N TRP A 197 1.68 0.87 9.55
CA TRP A 197 1.37 2.29 9.43
C TRP A 197 0.37 2.76 10.49
N ILE A 198 -0.73 2.02 10.73
CA ILE A 198 -1.70 2.37 11.78
C ILE A 198 -1.05 2.29 13.17
N ASN A 199 -0.24 1.26 13.41
CA ASN A 199 0.50 1.13 14.66
C ASN A 199 1.51 2.27 14.88
N ALA A 200 2.25 2.66 13.83
CA ALA A 200 3.18 3.78 13.89
C ALA A 200 2.50 5.15 14.00
N TRP A 201 1.30 5.29 13.41
CA TRP A 201 0.51 6.51 13.51
C TRP A 201 0.04 6.76 14.94
N GLY A 202 -0.38 5.72 15.67
CA GLY A 202 -0.61 5.76 17.12
C GLY A 202 -1.79 6.64 17.57
N GLU A 203 -2.70 7.02 16.68
CA GLU A 203 -3.89 7.85 16.99
C GLU A 203 -5.20 7.04 16.99
N ALA A 204 -5.14 5.71 17.17
CA ALA A 204 -6.29 4.82 17.13
C ALA A 204 -6.12 3.58 18.00
N GLU A 205 -7.21 3.10 18.58
CA GLU A 205 -7.28 1.71 19.04
C GLU A 205 -7.24 0.79 17.82
N PHE A 206 -6.19 -0.02 17.68
CA PHE A 206 -6.02 -0.85 16.49
C PHE A 206 -6.16 -2.34 16.83
N VAL A 207 -6.99 -3.04 16.08
CA VAL A 207 -7.23 -4.48 16.24
C VAL A 207 -7.12 -5.17 14.89
N ILE A 208 -6.41 -6.31 14.86
CA ILE A 208 -6.36 -7.20 13.70
C ILE A 208 -7.18 -8.44 13.99
N THR A 209 -7.99 -8.89 13.03
CA THR A 209 -8.76 -10.13 13.16
C THR A 209 -8.70 -10.96 11.88
N HIS A 210 -8.48 -12.25 12.08
CA HIS A 210 -8.37 -13.25 11.01
C HIS A 210 -8.63 -14.66 11.54
N PRO A 211 -8.91 -15.67 10.69
CA PRO A 211 -8.94 -17.07 11.11
C PRO A 211 -7.60 -17.52 11.69
N GLU A 212 -7.60 -18.55 12.49
CA GLU A 212 -6.37 -19.23 12.92
C GLU A 212 -5.48 -19.53 11.70
N ASP A 213 -4.17 -19.53 11.87
CA ASP A 213 -3.14 -19.73 10.85
C ASP A 213 -2.92 -18.56 9.86
N TYR A 214 -3.71 -17.49 9.91
CA TYR A 214 -3.53 -16.31 9.06
C TYR A 214 -2.76 -15.16 9.72
N ASP A 215 -2.00 -15.46 10.78
CA ASP A 215 -1.13 -14.45 11.39
C ASP A 215 -0.20 -13.81 10.36
N LEU A 216 -0.04 -12.50 10.46
CA LEU A 216 0.99 -11.76 9.72
C LEU A 216 2.35 -11.92 10.41
N ALA A 217 3.43 -11.59 9.72
CA ALA A 217 4.76 -11.62 10.33
C ALA A 217 4.83 -10.67 11.54
N GLU A 218 5.34 -11.17 12.66
CA GLU A 218 5.40 -10.45 13.94
C GLU A 218 6.02 -9.04 13.85
N LYS A 219 7.02 -8.88 12.97
CA LYS A 219 7.68 -7.58 12.76
C LYS A 219 6.72 -6.45 12.35
N PHE A 220 5.56 -6.77 11.74
CA PHE A 220 4.55 -5.79 11.33
C PHE A 220 3.42 -5.61 12.34
N THR A 221 3.24 -6.57 13.26
CA THR A 221 2.11 -6.61 14.21
C THR A 221 2.52 -6.46 15.66
N LYS A 222 3.80 -6.19 15.91
CA LYS A 222 4.33 -6.07 17.27
C LYS A 222 3.57 -5.03 18.08
N GLY A 223 2.97 -5.47 19.18
CA GLY A 223 2.19 -4.60 20.09
C GLY A 223 0.74 -4.37 19.64
N VAL A 224 0.31 -4.91 18.52
CA VAL A 224 -1.08 -4.81 18.05
C VAL A 224 -1.93 -5.91 18.68
N LYS A 225 -3.18 -5.59 19.08
CA LYS A 225 -4.15 -6.58 19.55
C LYS A 225 -4.62 -7.45 18.38
N ILE A 226 -4.49 -8.75 18.51
CA ILE A 226 -4.97 -9.74 17.53
C ILE A 226 -6.05 -10.60 18.18
N THR A 227 -7.10 -10.91 17.43
CA THR A 227 -8.16 -11.85 17.86
C THR A 227 -8.63 -12.70 16.68
N TYR A 228 -8.95 -13.95 16.93
CA TYR A 228 -9.52 -14.88 15.95
C TYR A 228 -11.07 -14.85 15.94
N ASN A 229 -11.65 -13.93 16.71
CA ASN A 229 -13.09 -13.70 16.77
C ASN A 229 -13.44 -12.37 16.08
N GLN A 230 -13.95 -12.47 14.86
CA GLN A 230 -14.28 -11.31 14.04
C GLN A 230 -15.37 -10.44 14.69
N ASP A 231 -16.39 -11.06 15.30
CA ASP A 231 -17.50 -10.32 15.92
C ASP A 231 -17.02 -9.51 17.13
N GLU A 232 -16.11 -10.09 17.94
CA GLU A 232 -15.46 -9.37 19.03
C GLU A 232 -14.64 -8.19 18.54
N ALA A 233 -13.87 -8.39 17.46
CA ALA A 233 -13.08 -7.31 16.87
C ALA A 233 -13.95 -6.16 16.37
N LEU A 234 -15.04 -6.49 15.67
CA LEU A 234 -15.95 -5.52 15.06
C LEU A 234 -16.77 -4.71 16.05
N LYS A 235 -16.95 -5.22 17.28
CA LYS A 235 -17.75 -4.52 18.29
C LYS A 235 -17.22 -3.10 18.53
N ASP A 236 -18.12 -2.12 18.39
CA ASP A 236 -17.86 -0.69 18.57
C ASP A 236 -16.75 -0.11 17.66
N ALA A 237 -16.41 -0.79 16.54
CA ALA A 237 -15.46 -0.28 15.56
C ALA A 237 -15.98 0.98 14.84
N ASP A 238 -15.11 1.95 14.61
CA ASP A 238 -15.40 3.19 13.87
C ASP A 238 -14.95 3.08 12.40
N PHE A 239 -13.90 2.28 12.13
CA PHE A 239 -13.43 1.95 10.79
C PHE A 239 -13.15 0.46 10.66
N VAL A 240 -13.52 -0.12 9.52
CA VAL A 240 -13.24 -1.52 9.18
C VAL A 240 -12.52 -1.58 7.85
N TYR A 241 -11.26 -1.99 7.86
CA TYR A 241 -10.48 -2.25 6.66
C TYR A 241 -10.54 -3.74 6.34
N VAL A 242 -11.15 -4.07 5.20
CA VAL A 242 -11.33 -5.46 4.77
C VAL A 242 -10.25 -5.84 3.77
N LYS A 243 -9.57 -6.96 4.02
CA LYS A 243 -8.52 -7.43 3.11
C LYS A 243 -8.32 -8.94 3.20
N ASN A 244 -8.12 -9.58 2.05
CA ASN A 244 -7.59 -10.94 2.02
C ASN A 244 -6.07 -10.95 2.04
N TRP A 245 -5.48 -11.93 2.69
CA TRP A 245 -4.08 -12.32 2.57
C TRP A 245 -3.91 -13.82 2.76
N SER A 246 -2.86 -14.39 2.17
CA SER A 246 -2.48 -15.80 2.33
C SER A 246 -1.68 -16.02 3.63
N THR A 247 -1.58 -17.27 4.05
CA THR A 247 -0.89 -17.64 5.28
C THR A 247 0.62 -17.34 5.25
N TYR A 248 1.16 -16.92 6.39
CA TYR A 248 2.59 -16.64 6.57
C TYR A 248 3.40 -17.90 6.88
N ASN A 249 2.89 -18.76 7.77
CA ASN A 249 3.60 -19.97 8.18
C ASN A 249 3.57 -21.03 7.09
N ASP A 250 2.41 -21.37 6.56
CA ASP A 250 2.25 -22.22 5.37
C ASP A 250 2.19 -21.32 4.12
N TYR A 251 3.31 -20.70 3.83
CA TYR A 251 3.44 -19.52 2.99
C TYR A 251 2.72 -19.61 1.64
N GLY A 252 1.92 -18.58 1.38
CA GLY A 252 1.24 -18.42 0.10
C GLY A 252 0.06 -19.35 -0.12
N LYS A 253 -0.43 -20.05 0.92
CA LYS A 253 -1.59 -20.95 0.81
C LYS A 253 -2.88 -20.32 1.29
N ILE A 254 -3.98 -20.97 0.95
CA ILE A 254 -5.32 -20.74 1.49
C ILE A 254 -5.61 -21.92 2.43
N CYS A 255 -5.69 -21.67 3.74
CA CYS A 255 -6.02 -22.67 4.76
C CYS A 255 -7.49 -22.63 5.16
N SER A 256 -8.19 -21.52 4.87
CA SER A 256 -9.62 -21.38 5.14
C SER A 256 -10.33 -20.73 3.94
N ASN A 257 -11.50 -21.26 3.60
CA ASN A 257 -12.46 -20.65 2.66
C ASN A 257 -13.79 -20.37 3.39
N ASP A 258 -13.75 -20.13 4.69
CA ASP A 258 -14.95 -19.88 5.49
C ASP A 258 -15.61 -18.56 5.06
N SER A 259 -16.74 -18.70 4.38
CA SER A 259 -17.58 -17.56 3.94
C SER A 259 -18.13 -16.76 5.11
N GLY A 260 -18.11 -17.32 6.32
CA GLY A 260 -18.47 -16.62 7.54
C GLY A 260 -17.61 -15.39 7.84
N TRP A 261 -16.42 -15.28 7.23
CA TRP A 261 -15.54 -14.10 7.35
C TRP A 261 -15.85 -12.97 6.37
N MET A 262 -16.77 -13.15 5.43
CA MET A 262 -17.22 -12.04 4.57
C MET A 262 -17.86 -10.95 5.44
N LEU A 263 -17.48 -9.69 5.25
CA LEU A 263 -18.14 -8.57 5.90
C LEU A 263 -19.51 -8.32 5.24
N ASN A 264 -20.57 -8.40 6.02
CA ASN A 264 -21.96 -8.25 5.60
C ASN A 264 -22.74 -7.34 6.56
N GLU A 265 -24.01 -7.08 6.24
CA GLU A 265 -24.86 -6.14 6.97
C GLU A 265 -25.10 -6.55 8.43
N ASP A 266 -25.12 -7.84 8.73
CA ASP A 266 -25.32 -8.31 10.11
C ASP A 266 -24.08 -8.02 10.96
N LYS A 267 -22.89 -8.23 10.43
CA LYS A 267 -21.64 -7.86 11.08
C LYS A 267 -21.49 -6.37 11.28
N MET A 268 -21.94 -5.56 10.30
CA MET A 268 -21.93 -4.12 10.44
C MET A 268 -22.79 -3.57 11.57
N LYS A 269 -23.84 -4.30 12.00
CA LYS A 269 -24.66 -3.94 13.17
C LYS A 269 -23.88 -4.02 14.50
N LEU A 270 -22.78 -4.74 14.55
CA LEU A 270 -21.91 -4.82 15.72
C LEU A 270 -21.04 -3.59 15.91
N THR A 271 -20.82 -2.83 14.84
CA THR A 271 -19.90 -1.70 14.79
C THR A 271 -20.57 -0.41 15.29
N ASN A 272 -19.78 0.62 15.54
CA ASN A 272 -20.28 1.98 15.80
C ASN A 272 -20.61 2.69 14.48
N ASN A 273 -21.50 2.12 13.64
CA ASN A 273 -21.78 2.62 12.29
C ASN A 273 -20.51 2.83 11.46
N ALA A 274 -19.59 1.86 11.51
CA ALA A 274 -18.25 1.99 10.99
C ALA A 274 -18.20 2.35 9.50
N LYS A 275 -17.18 3.12 9.14
CA LYS A 275 -16.81 3.31 7.73
C LYS A 275 -16.00 2.12 7.24
N VAL A 276 -16.30 1.69 6.01
CA VAL A 276 -15.68 0.50 5.40
C VAL A 276 -14.70 0.90 4.33
N MET A 277 -13.52 0.32 4.38
CA MET A 277 -12.39 0.56 3.49
C MET A 277 -11.89 -0.72 2.84
N HIS A 278 -11.38 -0.60 1.62
CA HIS A 278 -10.76 -1.68 0.87
C HIS A 278 -9.93 -1.13 -0.30
N CYS A 279 -8.67 -1.51 -0.40
CA CYS A 279 -7.72 -0.98 -1.40
C CYS A 279 -8.08 -1.26 -2.87
N LEU A 280 -9.09 -2.09 -3.14
CA LEU A 280 -9.44 -2.60 -4.47
C LEU A 280 -8.27 -3.34 -5.20
N PRO A 281 -8.56 -4.30 -6.09
CA PRO A 281 -9.91 -4.78 -6.47
C PRO A 281 -10.54 -5.60 -5.35
N VAL A 282 -11.85 -5.53 -5.23
CA VAL A 282 -12.65 -6.31 -4.29
C VAL A 282 -13.47 -7.36 -5.04
N ARG A 283 -13.64 -8.52 -4.44
CA ARG A 283 -14.60 -9.53 -4.92
C ARG A 283 -15.90 -9.37 -4.19
N ARG A 284 -16.87 -8.80 -4.90
CA ARG A 284 -18.24 -8.59 -4.41
C ARG A 284 -18.88 -9.91 -4.00
N ASN A 285 -19.54 -9.90 -2.85
CA ASN A 285 -20.21 -11.06 -2.25
C ASN A 285 -19.28 -12.25 -1.95
N VAL A 286 -17.99 -11.97 -1.83
CA VAL A 286 -16.95 -12.89 -1.34
C VAL A 286 -16.18 -12.24 -0.19
N GLU A 287 -15.59 -11.07 -0.41
CA GLU A 287 -14.89 -10.28 0.62
C GLU A 287 -15.85 -9.34 1.35
N LEU A 288 -16.71 -8.66 0.59
CA LEU A 288 -17.69 -7.66 1.03
C LEU A 288 -19.01 -7.86 0.31
N SER A 289 -20.13 -7.68 1.01
CA SER A 289 -21.44 -7.68 0.36
C SER A 289 -21.65 -6.45 -0.53
N ASP A 290 -22.45 -6.58 -1.58
CA ASP A 290 -22.82 -5.47 -2.47
C ASP A 290 -23.44 -4.31 -1.71
N LYS A 291 -24.33 -4.59 -0.75
CA LYS A 291 -25.00 -3.55 0.03
C LYS A 291 -24.05 -2.69 0.86
N ILE A 292 -22.95 -3.29 1.37
CA ILE A 292 -21.93 -2.53 2.09
C ILE A 292 -21.10 -1.71 1.11
N LEU A 293 -20.65 -2.32 0.00
CA LEU A 293 -19.83 -1.64 -0.99
C LEU A 293 -20.53 -0.44 -1.63
N ASP A 294 -21.82 -0.57 -1.90
CA ASP A 294 -22.64 0.48 -2.53
C ASP A 294 -23.37 1.36 -1.48
N GLY A 295 -23.18 1.07 -0.20
CA GLY A 295 -23.82 1.76 0.90
C GLY A 295 -23.12 3.07 1.31
N PRO A 296 -23.78 3.89 2.15
CA PRO A 296 -23.30 5.23 2.55
C PRO A 296 -22.09 5.18 3.49
N ASN A 297 -21.74 4.01 4.02
CA ASN A 297 -20.58 3.82 4.88
C ASN A 297 -19.32 3.38 4.13
N SER A 298 -19.42 3.12 2.82
CA SER A 298 -18.28 2.76 1.99
C SER A 298 -17.40 3.98 1.69
N LEU A 299 -16.14 3.92 2.07
CA LEU A 299 -15.11 4.91 1.70
C LEU A 299 -14.23 4.43 0.54
N VAL A 300 -14.52 3.27 -0.06
CA VAL A 300 -13.66 2.60 -1.04
C VAL A 300 -13.32 3.48 -2.24
N THR A 301 -14.28 4.24 -2.76
CA THR A 301 -14.04 5.16 -3.88
C THR A 301 -13.23 6.39 -3.46
N GLN A 302 -13.49 6.93 -2.27
CA GLN A 302 -12.72 8.05 -1.71
C GLN A 302 -11.27 7.65 -1.45
N GLU A 303 -11.07 6.48 -0.83
CA GLU A 303 -9.76 5.86 -0.61
C GLU A 303 -9.00 5.71 -1.94
N ALA A 304 -9.62 5.13 -2.97
CA ALA A 304 -9.00 4.98 -4.28
C ALA A 304 -8.62 6.34 -4.91
N SER A 305 -9.43 7.38 -4.71
CA SER A 305 -9.17 8.75 -5.18
C SER A 305 -7.99 9.39 -4.43
N ASN A 306 -7.88 9.16 -3.13
CA ASN A 306 -6.82 9.73 -2.28
C ASN A 306 -5.41 9.23 -2.63
N ARG A 307 -5.28 8.16 -3.42
CA ARG A 307 -3.98 7.66 -3.91
C ARG A 307 -3.18 8.70 -4.70
N VAL A 308 -3.85 9.61 -5.40
CA VAL A 308 -3.18 10.71 -6.13
C VAL A 308 -2.47 11.63 -5.15
N TRP A 309 -3.16 12.00 -4.09
CA TRP A 309 -2.64 12.96 -3.10
C TRP A 309 -1.55 12.37 -2.23
N ALA A 310 -1.66 11.10 -1.89
CA ALA A 310 -0.60 10.35 -1.21
C ALA A 310 0.69 10.33 -2.05
N ALA A 311 0.60 9.94 -3.32
CA ALA A 311 1.75 9.91 -4.22
C ALA A 311 2.32 11.33 -4.43
N GLN A 312 1.48 12.35 -4.59
CA GLN A 312 1.90 13.73 -4.79
C GLN A 312 2.66 14.28 -3.56
N ALA A 313 2.18 14.00 -2.36
CA ALA A 313 2.85 14.39 -1.11
C ALA A 313 4.23 13.76 -0.99
N VAL A 314 4.35 12.46 -1.29
CA VAL A 314 5.63 11.73 -1.25
C VAL A 314 6.61 12.27 -2.29
N ILE A 315 6.20 12.38 -3.55
CA ILE A 315 7.05 12.90 -4.65
C ILE A 315 7.54 14.30 -4.31
N SER A 316 6.65 15.20 -3.88
CA SER A 316 7.02 16.57 -3.53
C SER A 316 7.97 16.64 -2.34
N THR A 317 7.80 15.75 -1.34
CA THR A 317 8.71 15.68 -0.18
C THR A 317 10.11 15.26 -0.59
N ILE A 318 10.23 14.26 -1.48
CA ILE A 318 11.53 13.83 -2.02
C ILE A 318 12.18 14.97 -2.82
N LEU A 319 11.43 15.63 -3.69
CA LEU A 319 11.96 16.73 -4.50
C LEU A 319 12.45 17.93 -3.68
N THR A 320 11.78 18.24 -2.57
CA THR A 320 12.16 19.33 -1.67
C THR A 320 13.33 18.99 -0.76
N SER A 321 13.54 17.73 -0.42
CA SER A 321 14.65 17.27 0.40
C SER A 321 16.02 17.27 -0.33
N ARG A 322 16.03 17.48 -1.65
CA ARG A 322 17.24 17.52 -2.50
C ARG A 322 17.77 18.93 -2.76
N LYS A 323 17.11 19.94 -2.23
CA LYS A 323 17.58 21.33 -2.24
C LYS A 323 18.47 21.59 -1.04
#